data_a0eb525159f924d05efa1cf910eb2527
#
_entry.id   a0eb525159f924d05efa1cf910eb2527
#
_cell.length_a   1.000
_cell.length_b   1.000
_cell.length_c   1.000
_cell.angle_alpha   90.00
_cell.angle_beta   90.00
_cell.angle_gamma   90.00
#
_symmetry.space_group_name_H-M   'P 1'
#
loop_
_entity.id
_entity.type
_entity.pdbx_description
1 polymer ?
#
loop_
_entity_poly.entity_id
_entity_poly.type
_entity_poly.pdbx_seq_one_letter_code
_entity_poly.pdbx_strand_id
1 'polypeptide(L)'
;MDLIIEHIPAPQVPDGNTQMMISSLDYSSYLGRIAVGRLHRGTLQAGQNICLVKRDGTQIRSKIKELYTFEGLGKERIKTPVEAGEICAVLMELDKNVAFEIGDTICDNDNPEPLTPIKVDEPTMSMLFTINNSPFFGKEGKYVTSRHLRDRLYAELEKNLAMRIEET
;
A
#
# COMPACT_ATOMS: atom_id res chain seq x y z
N MET A 1 -11.98 -31.05 -10.16
CA MET A 1 -12.48 -30.13 -9.11
C MET A 1 -12.58 -30.84 -7.77
N ASP A 2 -13.11 -32.06 -7.72
CA ASP A 2 -13.36 -32.80 -6.47
C ASP A 2 -12.10 -33.03 -5.62
N LEU A 3 -10.96 -33.38 -6.24
CA LEU A 3 -9.68 -33.51 -5.55
C LEU A 3 -9.20 -32.22 -4.86
N ILE A 4 -9.52 -31.05 -5.43
CA ILE A 4 -9.18 -29.77 -4.82
C ILE A 4 -10.02 -29.55 -3.55
N ILE A 5 -11.30 -29.83 -3.62
CA ILE A 5 -12.23 -29.70 -2.49
C ILE A 5 -11.86 -30.68 -1.37
N GLU A 6 -11.41 -31.88 -1.73
CA GLU A 6 -11.07 -32.93 -0.77
C GLU A 6 -9.72 -32.70 -0.06
N HIS A 7 -8.72 -32.18 -0.79
CA HIS A 7 -7.34 -32.11 -0.27
C HIS A 7 -6.87 -30.72 0.14
N ILE A 8 -7.52 -29.63 -0.32
CA ILE A 8 -7.14 -28.28 0.06
C ILE A 8 -8.09 -27.78 1.15
N PRO A 9 -7.57 -27.54 2.37
CA PRO A 9 -8.41 -27.00 3.45
C PRO A 9 -8.91 -25.60 3.10
N ALA A 10 -10.11 -25.27 3.56
CA ALA A 10 -10.66 -23.93 3.44
C ALA A 10 -9.73 -22.91 4.14
N PRO A 11 -9.64 -21.67 3.62
CA PRO A 11 -8.86 -20.64 4.27
C PRO A 11 -9.32 -20.44 5.71
N GLN A 12 -8.38 -20.50 6.63
CA GLN A 12 -8.68 -20.20 8.03
C GLN A 12 -8.67 -18.71 8.24
N VAL A 13 -9.74 -18.18 8.78
CA VAL A 13 -9.87 -16.79 9.19
C VAL A 13 -9.93 -16.78 10.72
N PRO A 14 -8.87 -16.30 11.40
CA PRO A 14 -8.88 -16.19 12.85
C PRO A 14 -9.93 -15.17 13.31
N ASP A 15 -10.65 -15.50 14.37
CA ASP A 15 -11.52 -14.54 15.05
C ASP A 15 -10.67 -13.52 15.82
N GLY A 16 -11.17 -12.30 15.93
CA GLY A 16 -10.52 -11.25 16.71
C GLY A 16 -10.71 -9.84 16.18
N ASN A 17 -10.02 -8.91 16.80
CA ASN A 17 -10.05 -7.51 16.46
C ASN A 17 -9.52 -7.25 15.04
N THR A 18 -9.95 -6.17 14.43
CA THR A 18 -9.55 -5.77 13.08
C THR A 18 -8.03 -5.72 12.94
N GLN A 19 -7.51 -6.41 11.94
CA GLN A 19 -6.08 -6.47 11.66
C GLN A 19 -5.82 -6.63 10.16
N MET A 20 -5.20 -5.63 9.56
CA MET A 20 -4.83 -5.59 8.14
C MET A 20 -3.39 -5.10 7.98
N MET A 21 -2.54 -5.89 7.36
CA MET A 21 -1.19 -5.43 7.01
C MET A 21 -1.20 -4.76 5.64
N ILE A 22 -0.53 -3.61 5.56
CA ILE A 22 -0.31 -2.90 4.31
C ILE A 22 0.77 -3.65 3.53
N SER A 23 0.38 -4.28 2.44
CA SER A 23 1.27 -5.05 1.57
C SER A 23 1.66 -4.32 0.29
N SER A 24 0.87 -3.32 -0.10
CA SER A 24 1.12 -2.49 -1.28
C SER A 24 0.59 -1.08 -1.07
N LEU A 25 1.14 -0.14 -1.80
CA LEU A 25 0.67 1.25 -1.83
C LEU A 25 0.19 1.58 -3.23
N ASP A 26 -0.96 2.23 -3.30
CA ASP A 26 -1.46 2.85 -4.50
C ASP A 26 -1.49 4.37 -4.33
N TYR A 27 -1.36 5.09 -5.40
CA TYR A 27 -1.35 6.54 -5.38
C TYR A 27 -2.30 7.10 -6.43
N SER A 28 -3.18 7.97 -5.99
CA SER A 28 -4.01 8.77 -6.86
C SER A 28 -3.64 10.24 -6.70
N SER A 29 -3.43 10.94 -7.82
CA SER A 29 -3.17 12.39 -7.79
C SER A 29 -4.29 13.19 -7.13
N TYR A 30 -5.48 12.62 -7.03
CA TYR A 30 -6.67 13.25 -6.47
C TYR A 30 -6.92 12.86 -5.00
N LEU A 31 -6.71 11.59 -4.66
CA LEU A 31 -7.00 11.04 -3.32
C LEU A 31 -5.75 10.96 -2.44
N GLY A 32 -4.56 10.99 -3.03
CA GLY A 32 -3.31 10.74 -2.33
C GLY A 32 -2.96 9.26 -2.22
N ARG A 33 -2.25 8.90 -1.15
CA ARG A 33 -1.82 7.52 -0.87
C ARG A 33 -2.99 6.66 -0.40
N ILE A 34 -3.08 5.46 -0.93
CA ILE A 34 -4.08 4.46 -0.59
C ILE A 34 -3.35 3.20 -0.12
N ALA A 35 -3.69 2.73 1.06
CA ALA A 35 -3.14 1.49 1.60
C ALA A 35 -3.86 0.29 1.01
N VAL A 36 -3.14 -0.67 0.48
CA VAL A 36 -3.68 -1.92 -0.07
C VAL A 36 -3.14 -3.09 0.75
N GLY A 37 -4.03 -4.01 1.12
CA GLY A 37 -3.64 -5.18 1.87
C GLY A 37 -4.77 -6.20 2.01
N ARG A 38 -4.42 -7.32 2.62
CA ARG A 38 -5.41 -8.34 2.99
C ARG A 38 -5.87 -8.11 4.43
N LEU A 39 -7.16 -8.13 4.64
CA LEU A 39 -7.73 -8.14 5.99
C LEU A 39 -7.52 -9.53 6.60
N HIS A 40 -6.68 -9.61 7.64
CA HIS A 40 -6.35 -10.87 8.29
C HIS A 40 -7.45 -11.37 9.20
N ARG A 41 -8.07 -10.46 9.96
CA ARG A 41 -9.19 -10.77 10.86
C ARG A 41 -10.03 -9.52 11.12
N GLY A 42 -11.22 -9.75 11.64
CA GLY A 42 -12.19 -8.69 11.92
C GLY A 42 -12.87 -8.16 10.66
N THR A 43 -13.38 -6.97 10.74
CA THR A 43 -14.08 -6.27 9.65
C THR A 43 -13.58 -4.84 9.51
N LEU A 44 -13.62 -4.31 8.29
CA LEU A 44 -13.34 -2.90 7.99
C LEU A 44 -14.55 -2.24 7.35
N GLN A 45 -14.87 -1.04 7.79
CA GLN A 45 -15.97 -0.25 7.24
C GLN A 45 -15.56 1.21 7.06
N ALA A 46 -16.12 1.87 6.04
CA ALA A 46 -15.94 3.30 5.85
C ALA A 46 -16.49 4.08 7.07
N GLY A 47 -15.73 5.04 7.56
CA GLY A 47 -16.06 5.81 8.76
C GLY A 47 -15.61 5.18 10.07
N GLN A 48 -15.05 3.98 10.07
CA GLN A 48 -14.51 3.30 11.27
C GLN A 48 -13.25 4.00 11.78
N ASN A 49 -13.16 4.13 13.11
CA ASN A 49 -11.93 4.57 13.77
C ASN A 49 -10.96 3.39 13.86
N ILE A 50 -9.72 3.64 13.52
CA ILE A 50 -8.65 2.65 13.44
C ILE A 50 -7.37 3.19 14.11
N CYS A 51 -6.48 2.29 14.43
CA CYS A 51 -5.11 2.60 14.84
C CYS A 51 -4.15 2.07 13.78
N LEU A 52 -3.38 2.96 13.18
CA LEU A 52 -2.25 2.61 12.33
C LEU A 52 -1.03 2.37 13.22
N VAL A 53 -0.52 1.16 13.22
CA VAL A 53 0.71 0.80 13.94
C VAL A 53 1.84 0.67 12.93
N LYS A 54 2.84 1.53 13.07
CA LYS A 54 4.03 1.52 12.24
C LYS A 54 4.98 0.38 12.60
N ARG A 55 5.92 0.09 11.71
CA ARG A 55 6.96 -0.94 11.93
C ARG A 55 7.83 -0.67 13.16
N ASP A 56 8.00 0.59 13.56
CA ASP A 56 8.72 1.02 14.76
C ASP A 56 7.88 0.93 16.05
N GLY A 57 6.61 0.50 15.94
CA GLY A 57 5.66 0.44 17.05
C GLY A 57 4.90 1.74 17.33
N THR A 58 5.15 2.80 16.57
CA THR A 58 4.42 4.06 16.71
C THR A 58 2.95 3.86 16.34
N GLN A 59 2.06 4.29 17.23
CA GLN A 59 0.60 4.18 17.06
C GLN A 59 0.01 5.52 16.66
N ILE A 60 -0.76 5.54 15.58
CA ILE A 60 -1.40 6.73 15.04
C ILE A 60 -2.88 6.44 14.88
N ARG A 61 -3.71 7.17 15.61
CA ARG A 61 -5.17 7.06 15.49
C ARG A 61 -5.64 7.77 14.23
N SER A 62 -6.49 7.10 13.49
CA SER A 62 -7.02 7.57 12.22
C SER A 62 -8.45 7.09 12.01
N LYS A 63 -9.04 7.52 10.91
CA LYS A 63 -10.37 7.12 10.48
C LYS A 63 -10.32 6.67 9.02
N ILE A 64 -11.07 5.64 8.69
CA ILE A 64 -11.26 5.21 7.30
C ILE A 64 -12.17 6.21 6.60
N LYS A 65 -11.63 6.93 5.62
CA LYS A 65 -12.39 7.86 4.79
C LYS A 65 -13.19 7.12 3.72
N GLU A 66 -12.51 6.25 3.00
CA GLU A 66 -13.10 5.45 1.92
C GLU A 66 -12.50 4.05 1.90
N LEU A 67 -13.31 3.09 1.47
CA LEU A 67 -12.96 1.69 1.36
C LEU A 67 -13.26 1.21 -0.05
N TYR A 68 -12.35 0.44 -0.62
CA TYR A 68 -12.45 -0.11 -1.97
C TYR A 68 -12.17 -1.60 -1.97
N THR A 69 -12.87 -2.33 -2.82
CA THR A 69 -12.58 -3.72 -3.18
C THR A 69 -12.11 -3.81 -4.61
N PHE A 70 -11.49 -4.91 -4.96
CA PHE A 70 -10.99 -5.16 -6.31
C PHE A 70 -11.95 -6.11 -7.02
N GLU A 71 -12.59 -5.64 -8.08
CA GLU A 71 -13.41 -6.44 -8.96
C GLU A 71 -12.86 -6.41 -10.38
N GLY A 72 -12.46 -7.58 -10.88
CA GLY A 72 -11.79 -7.69 -12.17
C GLY A 72 -10.48 -6.90 -12.21
N LEU A 73 -10.36 -5.97 -13.13
CA LEU A 73 -9.17 -5.10 -13.30
C LEU A 73 -9.30 -3.73 -12.62
N GLY A 74 -10.42 -3.46 -11.98
CA GLY A 74 -10.72 -2.19 -11.34
C GLY A 74 -10.82 -2.28 -9.83
N LYS A 75 -10.88 -1.11 -9.19
CA LYS A 75 -11.26 -0.98 -7.80
C LYS A 75 -12.58 -0.23 -7.70
N GLU A 76 -13.49 -0.76 -6.92
CA GLU A 76 -14.81 -0.18 -6.69
C GLU A 76 -14.93 0.31 -5.26
N ARG A 77 -15.48 1.51 -5.10
CA ARG A 77 -15.77 2.05 -3.78
C ARG A 77 -16.98 1.35 -3.19
N ILE A 78 -16.81 0.82 -1.99
CA ILE A 78 -17.87 0.11 -1.28
C ILE A 78 -18.29 0.84 -0.01
N LYS A 79 -19.53 0.59 0.39
CA LYS A 79 -20.11 1.05 1.66
C LYS A 79 -20.37 -0.09 2.63
N THR A 80 -20.38 -1.32 2.10
CA THR A 80 -20.52 -2.55 2.90
C THR A 80 -19.23 -2.84 3.64
N PRO A 81 -19.30 -3.46 4.83
CA PRO A 81 -18.09 -3.93 5.51
C PRO A 81 -17.33 -4.94 4.67
N VAL A 82 -16.00 -4.87 4.71
CA VAL A 82 -15.09 -5.91 4.19
C VAL A 82 -14.83 -6.90 5.30
N GLU A 83 -14.90 -8.17 4.96
CA GLU A 83 -14.67 -9.28 5.89
C GLU A 83 -13.24 -9.81 5.82
N ALA A 84 -12.83 -10.48 6.89
CA ALA A 84 -11.50 -11.08 6.96
C ALA A 84 -11.29 -12.11 5.84
N GLY A 85 -10.10 -12.08 5.26
CA GLY A 85 -9.73 -12.89 4.08
C GLY A 85 -9.72 -12.12 2.78
N GLU A 86 -10.45 -11.01 2.69
CA GLU A 86 -10.56 -10.19 1.49
C GLU A 86 -9.37 -9.23 1.32
N ILE A 87 -9.09 -8.87 0.07
CA ILE A 87 -8.13 -7.82 -0.29
C ILE A 87 -8.88 -6.52 -0.50
N CYS A 88 -8.48 -5.50 0.22
CA CYS A 88 -9.11 -4.19 0.12
C CYS A 88 -8.09 -3.05 0.04
N ALA A 89 -8.57 -1.91 -0.43
CA ALA A 89 -7.81 -0.68 -0.46
C ALA A 89 -8.47 0.36 0.46
N VAL A 90 -7.69 0.94 1.33
CA VAL A 90 -8.14 1.82 2.41
C VAL A 90 -7.57 3.21 2.22
N LEU A 91 -8.44 4.19 2.12
CA LEU A 91 -8.09 5.61 2.20
C LEU A 91 -8.29 6.07 3.64
N MET A 92 -7.21 6.40 4.32
CA MET A 92 -7.22 6.87 5.70
C MET A 92 -7.23 8.40 5.77
N GLU A 93 -7.85 8.93 6.81
CA GLU A 93 -7.82 10.36 7.14
C GLU A 93 -6.59 10.64 8.01
N LEU A 94 -5.47 10.91 7.36
CA LEU A 94 -4.19 11.19 8.02
C LEU A 94 -3.75 12.63 7.76
N ASP A 95 -3.03 13.20 8.72
CA ASP A 95 -2.36 14.48 8.54
C ASP A 95 -1.33 14.39 7.41
N LYS A 96 -1.13 15.49 6.69
CA LYS A 96 -0.20 15.56 5.54
C LYS A 96 1.24 15.17 5.86
N ASN A 97 1.62 15.26 7.14
CA ASN A 97 2.96 14.92 7.61
C ASN A 97 3.10 13.46 8.05
N VAL A 98 2.00 12.71 8.06
CA VAL A 98 1.99 11.31 8.46
C VAL A 98 2.02 10.44 7.20
N ALA A 99 3.16 9.84 6.95
CA ALA A 99 3.32 8.82 5.93
C ALA A 99 3.12 7.43 6.53
N PHE A 100 2.47 6.55 5.81
CA PHE A 100 2.42 5.12 6.09
C PHE A 100 3.16 4.36 5.01
N GLU A 101 3.66 3.19 5.38
CA GLU A 101 4.55 2.38 4.55
C GLU A 101 4.05 0.94 4.45
N ILE A 102 4.63 0.20 3.49
CA ILE A 102 4.41 -1.24 3.40
C ILE A 102 4.99 -1.91 4.66
N GLY A 103 4.21 -2.81 5.26
CA GLY A 103 4.56 -3.46 6.51
C GLY A 103 3.96 -2.82 7.76
N ASP A 104 3.37 -1.62 7.65
CA ASP A 104 2.55 -1.06 8.71
C ASP A 104 1.24 -1.85 8.82
N THR A 105 0.64 -1.87 10.01
CA THR A 105 -0.59 -2.60 10.27
C THR A 105 -1.72 -1.66 10.66
N ILE A 106 -2.85 -1.80 9.99
CA ILE A 106 -4.12 -1.17 10.38
C ILE A 106 -4.78 -2.09 11.41
N CYS A 107 -4.99 -1.58 12.61
CA CYS A 107 -5.53 -2.31 13.74
C CYS A 107 -6.84 -1.68 14.24
N ASP A 108 -7.50 -2.41 15.11
CA ASP A 108 -8.57 -1.85 15.92
C ASP A 108 -8.08 -0.67 16.77
N ASN A 109 -8.97 0.32 16.99
CA ASN A 109 -8.60 1.54 17.70
C ASN A 109 -8.32 1.31 19.18
N ASP A 110 -9.04 0.38 19.82
CA ASP A 110 -9.04 0.19 21.27
C ASP A 110 -8.01 -0.85 21.71
N ASN A 111 -7.78 -1.84 20.87
CA ASN A 111 -6.79 -2.90 21.14
C ASN A 111 -5.92 -3.16 19.90
N PRO A 112 -4.92 -2.30 19.64
CA PRO A 112 -4.06 -2.44 18.46
C PRO A 112 -3.11 -3.64 18.61
N GLU A 113 -3.25 -4.61 17.74
CA GLU A 113 -2.39 -5.79 17.65
C GLU A 113 -1.70 -5.83 16.29
N PRO A 114 -0.45 -5.32 16.16
CA PRO A 114 0.24 -5.30 14.89
C PRO A 114 0.69 -6.71 14.46
N LEU A 115 0.68 -6.93 13.15
CA LEU A 115 1.32 -8.10 12.55
C LEU A 115 2.84 -7.93 12.50
N THR A 116 3.55 -9.05 12.45
CA THR A 116 5.00 -9.02 12.23
C THR A 116 5.28 -8.36 10.87
N PRO A 117 6.06 -7.27 10.83
CA PRO A 117 6.29 -6.53 9.61
C PRO A 117 7.03 -7.37 8.57
N ILE A 118 6.71 -7.18 7.31
CA ILE A 118 7.42 -7.80 6.19
C ILE A 118 8.84 -7.21 6.14
N LYS A 119 9.84 -8.07 6.24
CA LYS A 119 11.23 -7.66 6.04
C LYS A 119 11.50 -7.56 4.54
N VAL A 120 11.85 -6.36 4.10
CA VAL A 120 12.26 -6.12 2.71
C VAL A 120 13.79 -6.07 2.69
N ASP A 121 14.40 -6.85 1.80
CA ASP A 121 15.85 -6.86 1.64
C ASP A 121 16.34 -5.55 1.03
N GLU A 122 17.58 -5.18 1.38
CA GLU A 122 18.20 -3.99 0.82
C GLU A 122 18.50 -4.15 -0.67
N PRO A 123 18.47 -3.05 -1.46
CA PRO A 123 18.78 -3.12 -2.89
C PRO A 123 20.22 -3.56 -3.11
N THR A 124 20.41 -4.51 -4.01
CA THR A 124 21.73 -5.11 -4.32
C THR A 124 22.40 -4.51 -5.55
N MET A 125 21.67 -3.72 -6.33
CA MET A 125 22.17 -3.09 -7.56
C MET A 125 21.90 -1.59 -7.55
N SER A 126 22.83 -0.82 -8.11
CA SER A 126 22.66 0.60 -8.38
C SER A 126 22.68 0.88 -9.88
N MET A 127 21.90 1.87 -10.31
CA MET A 127 21.83 2.28 -11.71
C MET A 127 21.83 3.81 -11.79
N LEU A 128 22.61 4.34 -12.71
CA LEU A 128 22.68 5.77 -12.97
C LEU A 128 21.70 6.15 -14.09
N PHE A 129 20.78 7.05 -13.79
CA PHE A 129 19.85 7.63 -14.77
C PHE A 129 20.34 9.02 -15.18
N THR A 130 20.68 9.17 -16.44
CA THR A 130 21.12 10.46 -17.02
C THR A 130 20.22 10.85 -18.18
N ILE A 131 20.20 12.13 -18.50
CA ILE A 131 19.56 12.61 -19.71
C ILE A 131 20.30 12.07 -20.95
N ASN A 132 19.54 11.89 -22.04
CA ASN A 132 20.12 11.52 -23.32
C ASN A 132 20.93 12.72 -23.86
N ASN A 133 22.23 12.57 -23.98
CA ASN A 133 23.14 13.59 -24.52
C ASN A 133 23.55 13.33 -25.98
N SER A 134 22.83 12.45 -26.69
CA SER A 134 23.04 12.20 -28.11
C SER A 134 22.56 13.36 -29.00
N PRO A 135 23.03 13.45 -30.26
CA PRO A 135 22.55 14.45 -31.22
C PRO A 135 21.05 14.40 -31.52
N PHE A 136 20.39 13.32 -31.12
CA PHE A 136 18.94 13.10 -31.31
C PHE A 136 18.12 13.52 -30.09
N PHE A 137 18.74 14.08 -29.08
CA PHE A 137 18.06 14.58 -27.88
C PHE A 137 16.93 15.55 -28.27
N GLY A 138 15.74 15.31 -27.73
CA GLY A 138 14.56 16.15 -27.94
C GLY A 138 13.83 15.97 -29.27
N LYS A 139 14.33 15.12 -30.18
CA LYS A 139 13.62 14.80 -31.44
C LYS A 139 12.51 13.77 -31.25
N GLU A 140 12.67 12.88 -30.28
CA GLU A 140 11.70 11.86 -29.91
C GLU A 140 11.47 11.90 -28.39
N GLY A 141 10.21 11.69 -27.99
CA GLY A 141 9.80 11.64 -26.58
C GLY A 141 9.42 13.01 -25.99
N LYS A 142 8.49 12.96 -25.03
CA LYS A 142 7.95 14.15 -24.34
C LYS A 142 8.66 14.44 -23.01
N TYR A 143 9.32 13.45 -22.40
CA TYR A 143 9.85 13.50 -21.04
C TYR A 143 11.36 13.31 -21.05
N VAL A 144 12.08 14.32 -21.54
CA VAL A 144 13.52 14.22 -21.88
C VAL A 144 14.44 14.99 -20.91
N THR A 145 13.89 15.74 -19.97
CA THR A 145 14.69 16.58 -19.05
C THR A 145 15.02 15.85 -17.74
N SER A 146 16.10 16.28 -17.05
CA SER A 146 16.45 15.79 -15.71
C SER A 146 15.31 15.94 -14.70
N ARG A 147 14.54 17.02 -14.80
CA ARG A 147 13.35 17.23 -13.97
C ARG A 147 12.31 16.13 -14.17
N HIS A 148 12.03 15.75 -15.41
CA HIS A 148 11.07 14.68 -15.69
C HIS A 148 11.57 13.32 -15.16
N LEU A 149 12.86 13.03 -15.29
CA LEU A 149 13.47 11.83 -14.70
C LEU A 149 13.31 11.82 -13.19
N ARG A 150 13.67 12.93 -12.54
CA ARG A 150 13.53 13.11 -11.11
C ARG A 150 12.08 12.86 -10.66
N ASP A 151 11.14 13.61 -11.23
CA ASP A 151 9.73 13.52 -10.87
C ASP A 151 9.19 12.07 -11.02
N ARG A 152 9.63 11.38 -12.08
CA ARG A 152 9.23 9.97 -12.31
C ARG A 152 9.86 9.02 -11.30
N LEU A 153 11.13 9.19 -10.97
CA LEU A 153 11.84 8.37 -9.99
C LEU A 153 11.24 8.56 -8.59
N TYR A 154 11.00 9.81 -8.18
CA TYR A 154 10.36 10.10 -6.89
C TYR A 154 8.92 9.56 -6.81
N ALA A 155 8.16 9.60 -7.91
CA ALA A 155 6.84 8.97 -7.96
C ALA A 155 6.91 7.43 -7.79
N GLU A 156 8.01 6.81 -8.23
CA GLU A 156 8.22 5.37 -8.03
C GLU A 156 8.58 5.02 -6.58
N LEU A 157 9.33 5.88 -5.88
CA LEU A 157 9.61 5.72 -4.44
C LEU A 157 8.35 5.61 -3.60
N GLU A 158 7.27 6.30 -3.99
CA GLU A 158 5.99 6.24 -3.30
C GLU A 158 5.38 4.83 -3.27
N LYS A 159 5.77 3.96 -4.21
CA LYS A 159 5.21 2.62 -4.41
C LYS A 159 6.21 1.50 -4.12
N ASN A 160 7.50 1.78 -4.14
CA ASN A 160 8.55 0.78 -4.06
C ASN A 160 9.46 0.99 -2.85
N LEU A 161 9.25 0.18 -1.84
CA LEU A 161 9.99 0.27 -0.57
C LEU A 161 11.47 -0.13 -0.68
N ALA A 162 11.82 -0.98 -1.65
CA ALA A 162 13.18 -1.48 -1.86
C ALA A 162 14.06 -0.50 -2.65
N MET A 163 13.48 0.57 -3.20
CA MET A 163 14.20 1.53 -4.03
C MET A 163 14.78 2.66 -3.18
N ARG A 164 15.99 3.07 -3.48
CA ARG A 164 16.64 4.28 -2.93
C ARG A 164 17.07 5.17 -4.08
N ILE A 165 16.95 6.47 -3.94
CA ILE A 165 17.34 7.45 -4.94
C ILE A 165 18.29 8.44 -4.29
N GLU A 166 19.43 8.66 -4.93
CA GLU A 166 20.42 9.65 -4.56
C GLU A 166 20.65 10.59 -5.76
N GLU A 167 20.67 11.88 -5.50
CA GLU A 167 20.98 12.87 -6.52
C GLU A 167 22.52 13.06 -6.57
N THR A 168 23.07 13.00 -7.78
CA THR A 168 24.53 13.16 -8.03
C THR A 168 24.81 14.50 -8.69
#